data_4aa3bbd3412f0acda853f02455e13b8b
#
_entry.id   4aa3bbd3412f0acda853f02455e13b8b
#
_cell.length_a   1.000
_cell.length_b   1.000
_cell.length_c   1.000
_cell.angle_alpha   90.00
_cell.angle_beta   90.00
_cell.angle_gamma   90.00
#
_symmetry.space_group_name_H-M   'P 1'
#
loop_
_entity.id
_entity.type
_entity.pdbx_description
1 polymer ?
#
loop_
_entity_poly.entity_id
_entity_poly.type
_entity_poly.pdbx_seq_one_letter_code
_entity_poly.pdbx_strand_id
1 'polypeptide(L)'
;SDLRLSIGLQSANNDELKLLGRIHTFEQFVTNYEVARNVGFKNINVDLMYGLPGQSASQYMATVNKIIRLHPDHISAYSLIVEKGTPFYEKYKFDMVRQEAGMGTEFLPNEDELYDMEKAGQKAFMDAGYRQYETSNYAKRGMECRHNIGYWTRADYLGLGIGAASLISNVRYTNTSDMDEYLSRCRHIHDVGDDIFKANLHVSADVIDKKGQ
;
A
#
# COMPACT_ATOMS: atom_id res chain seq x y z
N SER A 1 -9.64 12.18 -18.81
CA SER A 1 -8.32 12.42 -18.19
C SER A 1 -7.71 11.10 -17.85
N ASP A 2 -6.46 10.90 -18.24
CA ASP A 2 -5.70 9.66 -17.94
C ASP A 2 -5.18 9.61 -16.49
N LEU A 3 -5.64 10.55 -15.67
CA LEU A 3 -5.27 10.63 -14.26
C LEU A 3 -5.99 9.54 -13.46
N ARG A 4 -5.20 8.84 -12.65
CA ARG A 4 -5.66 7.91 -11.63
C ARG A 4 -5.75 8.63 -10.29
N LEU A 5 -6.84 8.44 -9.58
CA LEU A 5 -7.01 8.88 -8.20
C LEU A 5 -6.93 7.65 -7.29
N SER A 6 -6.14 7.72 -6.21
CA SER A 6 -6.11 6.70 -5.16
C SER A 6 -6.63 7.32 -3.87
N ILE A 7 -7.59 6.65 -3.23
CA ILE A 7 -8.25 7.12 -2.01
C ILE A 7 -8.08 6.08 -0.91
N GLY A 8 -7.37 6.45 0.15
CA GLY A 8 -7.17 5.60 1.32
C GLY A 8 -8.41 5.59 2.23
N LEU A 9 -9.31 4.65 2.03
CA LEU A 9 -10.44 4.42 2.93
C LEU A 9 -10.03 3.60 4.14
N GLN A 10 -9.36 2.47 3.93
CA GLN A 10 -8.92 1.47 4.89
C GLN A 10 -10.04 0.55 5.40
N SER A 11 -11.15 1.09 5.91
CA SER A 11 -12.33 0.35 6.36
C SER A 11 -13.62 1.14 6.14
N ALA A 12 -14.73 0.43 5.93
CA ALA A 12 -16.07 1.01 5.92
C ALA A 12 -16.78 0.90 7.29
N ASN A 13 -16.01 0.64 8.35
CA ASN A 13 -16.44 0.67 9.75
C ASN A 13 -15.77 1.86 10.44
N ASN A 14 -16.56 2.79 10.95
CA ASN A 14 -16.08 4.02 11.58
C ASN A 14 -15.29 3.78 12.88
N ASP A 15 -15.53 2.69 13.59
CA ASP A 15 -14.76 2.35 14.80
C ASP A 15 -13.37 1.80 14.43
N GLU A 16 -13.26 1.03 13.34
CA GLU A 16 -11.98 0.61 12.78
C GLU A 16 -11.18 1.82 12.26
N LEU A 17 -11.85 2.79 11.60
CA LEU A 17 -11.19 4.03 11.17
C LEU A 17 -10.62 4.82 12.35
N LYS A 18 -11.40 4.97 13.43
CA LYS A 18 -10.92 5.61 14.68
C LYS A 18 -9.74 4.85 15.30
N LEU A 19 -9.80 3.52 15.31
CA LEU A 19 -8.70 2.68 15.79
C LEU A 19 -7.41 2.94 15.01
N LEU A 20 -7.50 3.12 13.70
CA LEU A 20 -6.40 3.45 12.80
C LEU A 20 -5.96 4.93 12.88
N GLY A 21 -6.57 5.74 13.75
CA GLY A 21 -6.28 7.18 13.85
C GLY A 21 -6.75 7.99 12.64
N ARG A 22 -7.71 7.47 11.86
CA ARG A 22 -8.26 8.20 10.71
C ARG A 22 -9.24 9.26 11.18
N ILE A 23 -9.15 10.45 10.56
CA ILE A 23 -10.01 11.60 10.89
C ILE A 23 -11.31 11.62 10.08
N HIS A 24 -11.38 10.86 8.99
CA HIS A 24 -12.58 10.76 8.15
C HIS A 24 -13.48 9.61 8.56
N THR A 25 -14.75 9.70 8.16
CA THR A 25 -15.72 8.61 8.27
C THR A 25 -16.00 7.96 6.92
N PHE A 26 -16.66 6.80 6.94
CA PHE A 26 -17.09 6.13 5.71
C PHE A 26 -18.04 6.99 4.88
N GLU A 27 -18.95 7.72 5.51
CA GLU A 27 -19.90 8.62 4.84
C GLU A 27 -19.18 9.77 4.13
N GLN A 28 -18.18 10.37 4.77
CA GLN A 28 -17.34 11.40 4.16
C GLN A 28 -16.54 10.84 2.97
N PHE A 29 -16.03 9.62 3.10
CA PHE A 29 -15.38 8.94 1.98
C PHE A 29 -16.33 8.75 0.80
N VAL A 30 -17.56 8.25 1.03
CA VAL A 30 -18.56 8.06 -0.04
C VAL A 30 -18.85 9.37 -0.75
N THR A 31 -19.10 10.45 0.01
CA THR A 31 -19.33 11.78 -0.56
C THR A 31 -18.16 12.24 -1.46
N ASN A 32 -16.92 12.10 -0.98
CA ASN A 32 -15.73 12.47 -1.75
C ASN A 32 -15.52 11.58 -2.98
N TYR A 33 -15.83 10.29 -2.88
CA TYR A 33 -15.79 9.37 -3.99
C TYR A 33 -16.80 9.77 -5.10
N GLU A 34 -18.02 10.12 -4.72
CA GLU A 34 -19.04 10.58 -5.65
C GLU A 34 -18.65 11.92 -6.32
N VAL A 35 -18.09 12.86 -5.56
CA VAL A 35 -17.53 14.10 -6.11
C VAL A 35 -16.44 13.80 -7.13
N ALA A 36 -15.52 12.90 -6.83
CA ALA A 36 -14.47 12.50 -7.77
C ALA A 36 -15.04 11.90 -9.07
N ARG A 37 -16.07 11.07 -8.96
CA ARG A 37 -16.80 10.55 -10.15
C ARG A 37 -17.47 11.66 -10.96
N ASN A 38 -18.16 12.56 -10.28
CA ASN A 38 -18.90 13.66 -10.92
C ASN A 38 -17.99 14.65 -11.65
N VAL A 39 -16.79 14.92 -11.14
CA VAL A 39 -15.78 15.76 -11.84
C VAL A 39 -15.03 15.01 -12.94
N GLY A 40 -15.34 13.71 -13.17
CA GLY A 40 -14.89 12.96 -14.35
C GLY A 40 -13.69 12.05 -14.15
N PHE A 41 -13.29 11.71 -12.92
CA PHE A 41 -12.28 10.66 -12.71
C PHE A 41 -12.83 9.30 -13.12
N LYS A 42 -12.18 8.66 -14.12
CA LYS A 42 -12.57 7.37 -14.68
C LYS A 42 -11.73 6.20 -14.13
N ASN A 43 -10.65 6.50 -13.42
CA ASN A 43 -9.78 5.51 -12.80
C ASN A 43 -9.58 5.86 -11.33
N ILE A 44 -10.39 5.25 -10.45
CA ILE A 44 -10.33 5.48 -9.01
C ILE A 44 -9.95 4.17 -8.33
N ASN A 45 -8.87 4.23 -7.55
CA ASN A 45 -8.48 3.19 -6.63
C ASN A 45 -9.00 3.47 -5.22
N VAL A 46 -9.40 2.42 -4.53
CA VAL A 46 -9.75 2.44 -3.10
C VAL A 46 -8.82 1.49 -2.34
N ASP A 47 -8.14 2.02 -1.33
CA ASP A 47 -7.27 1.23 -0.48
C ASP A 47 -8.05 0.69 0.72
N LEU A 48 -7.95 -0.62 0.96
CA LEU A 48 -8.56 -1.35 2.07
C LEU A 48 -7.49 -2.04 2.90
N MET A 49 -7.77 -2.15 4.20
CA MET A 49 -6.96 -2.94 5.12
C MET A 49 -7.79 -4.05 5.74
N TYR A 50 -7.17 -5.20 5.94
CA TYR A 50 -7.71 -6.30 6.73
C TYR A 50 -6.71 -6.73 7.82
N GLY A 51 -7.17 -7.57 8.72
CA GLY A 51 -6.32 -7.98 9.83
C GLY A 51 -6.16 -6.91 10.91
N LEU A 52 -7.13 -6.01 11.04
CA LEU A 52 -7.12 -4.97 12.07
C LEU A 52 -7.35 -5.60 13.44
N PRO A 53 -6.83 -5.00 14.53
CA PRO A 53 -7.06 -5.49 15.89
C PRO A 53 -8.55 -5.63 16.22
N GLY A 54 -8.96 -6.82 16.59
CA GLY A 54 -10.35 -7.16 16.89
C GLY A 54 -11.28 -7.29 15.69
N GLN A 55 -10.77 -7.17 14.47
CA GLN A 55 -11.57 -7.31 13.26
C GLN A 55 -11.88 -8.79 12.98
N SER A 56 -13.15 -9.11 12.85
CA SER A 56 -13.59 -10.42 12.37
C SER A 56 -13.64 -10.48 10.83
N ALA A 57 -13.58 -11.69 10.27
CA ALA A 57 -13.76 -11.90 8.84
C ALA A 57 -15.11 -11.34 8.34
N SER A 58 -16.18 -11.43 9.14
CA SER A 58 -17.49 -10.85 8.78
C SER A 58 -17.47 -9.33 8.70
N GLN A 59 -16.74 -8.64 9.59
CA GLN A 59 -16.58 -7.18 9.53
C GLN A 59 -15.77 -6.74 8.33
N TYR A 60 -14.66 -7.45 8.02
CA TYR A 60 -13.91 -7.19 6.80
C TYR A 60 -14.78 -7.40 5.55
N MET A 61 -15.52 -8.51 5.48
CA MET A 61 -16.43 -8.77 4.35
C MET A 61 -17.56 -7.76 4.23
N ALA A 62 -18.04 -7.19 5.33
CA ALA A 62 -19.00 -6.07 5.29
C ALA A 62 -18.37 -4.83 4.62
N THR A 63 -17.10 -4.53 4.90
CA THR A 63 -16.34 -3.47 4.20
C THR A 63 -16.19 -3.79 2.72
N VAL A 64 -15.72 -5.00 2.36
CA VAL A 64 -15.54 -5.45 0.97
C VAL A 64 -16.84 -5.27 0.17
N ASN A 65 -17.97 -5.75 0.71
CA ASN A 65 -19.26 -5.66 0.05
C ASN A 65 -19.75 -4.22 -0.16
N LYS A 66 -19.49 -3.32 0.79
CA LYS A 66 -19.81 -1.89 0.64
C LYS A 66 -19.00 -1.27 -0.49
N ILE A 67 -17.71 -1.59 -0.60
CA ILE A 67 -16.83 -1.03 -1.63
C ILE A 67 -17.12 -1.58 -3.01
N ILE A 68 -17.39 -2.86 -3.15
CA ILE A 68 -17.81 -3.45 -4.42
C ILE A 68 -19.05 -2.73 -5.00
N ARG A 69 -19.99 -2.33 -4.15
CA ARG A 69 -21.20 -1.57 -4.56
C ARG A 69 -20.92 -0.17 -5.08
N LEU A 70 -19.80 0.44 -4.73
CA LEU A 70 -19.37 1.73 -5.27
C LEU A 70 -18.71 1.60 -6.65
N HIS A 71 -18.44 0.37 -7.10
CA HIS A 71 -17.86 0.07 -8.41
C HIS A 71 -16.55 0.81 -8.70
N PRO A 72 -15.55 0.84 -7.79
CA PRO A 72 -14.25 1.42 -8.12
C PRO A 72 -13.63 0.70 -9.32
N ASP A 73 -12.64 1.31 -9.95
CA ASP A 73 -11.94 0.70 -11.09
C ASP A 73 -10.81 -0.20 -10.63
N HIS A 74 -10.34 0.06 -9.42
CA HIS A 74 -9.23 -0.63 -8.80
C HIS A 74 -9.42 -0.70 -7.27
N ILE A 75 -8.94 -1.77 -6.67
CA ILE A 75 -8.96 -1.98 -5.22
C ILE A 75 -7.56 -2.47 -4.80
N SER A 76 -6.97 -1.81 -3.81
CA SER A 76 -5.80 -2.31 -3.09
C SER A 76 -6.27 -2.86 -1.75
N ALA A 77 -6.03 -4.13 -1.49
CA ALA A 77 -6.40 -4.77 -0.22
C ALA A 77 -5.17 -5.47 0.38
N TYR A 78 -4.73 -4.99 1.53
CA TYR A 78 -3.53 -5.48 2.20
C TYR A 78 -3.76 -5.68 3.68
N SER A 79 -3.04 -6.64 4.27
CA SER A 79 -3.07 -6.88 5.71
C SER A 79 -2.39 -5.74 6.46
N LEU A 80 -2.82 -5.50 7.69
CA LEU A 80 -2.13 -4.58 8.59
C LEU A 80 -0.73 -5.10 8.88
N ILE A 81 0.27 -4.26 8.60
CA ILE A 81 1.66 -4.48 9.05
C ILE A 81 1.93 -3.51 10.18
N VAL A 82 2.31 -4.05 11.34
CA VAL A 82 2.62 -3.24 12.53
C VAL A 82 4.13 -2.97 12.55
N GLU A 83 4.53 -1.75 12.22
CA GLU A 83 5.93 -1.36 12.11
C GLU A 83 6.51 -0.92 13.46
N LYS A 84 7.75 -1.35 13.75
CA LYS A 84 8.50 -0.93 14.95
C LYS A 84 8.68 0.60 14.97
N GLY A 85 8.61 1.17 16.17
CA GLY A 85 8.74 2.62 16.37
C GLY A 85 7.44 3.39 16.19
N THR A 86 6.32 2.71 15.93
CA THR A 86 4.99 3.33 15.87
C THR A 86 4.22 3.15 17.19
N PRO A 87 3.27 4.05 17.53
CA PRO A 87 2.38 3.85 18.69
C PRO A 87 1.59 2.55 18.61
N PHE A 88 1.28 2.10 17.39
CA PHE A 88 0.60 0.83 17.14
C PHE A 88 1.46 -0.36 17.55
N TYR A 89 2.76 -0.32 17.24
CA TYR A 89 3.70 -1.34 17.69
C TYR A 89 3.76 -1.44 19.21
N GLU A 90 3.89 -0.31 19.91
CA GLU A 90 3.94 -0.32 21.37
C GLU A 90 2.69 -0.93 22.01
N LYS A 91 1.53 -0.73 21.38
CA LYS A 91 0.25 -1.27 21.84
C LYS A 91 0.09 -2.77 21.60
N TYR A 92 0.57 -3.28 20.47
CA TYR A 92 0.30 -4.66 20.01
C TYR A 92 1.55 -5.54 19.92
N LYS A 93 2.71 -5.10 20.40
CA LYS A 93 3.99 -5.84 20.30
C LYS A 93 3.94 -7.25 20.92
N PHE A 94 3.17 -7.45 21.96
CA PHE A 94 3.02 -8.77 22.58
C PHE A 94 2.24 -9.73 21.70
N ASP A 95 1.22 -9.25 21.00
CA ASP A 95 0.47 -10.04 20.04
C ASP A 95 1.33 -10.41 18.83
N MET A 96 2.19 -9.49 18.36
CA MET A 96 3.13 -9.77 17.28
C MET A 96 4.11 -10.88 17.65
N VAL A 97 4.70 -10.84 18.86
CA VAL A 97 5.60 -11.90 19.34
C VAL A 97 4.86 -13.25 19.42
N ARG A 98 3.60 -13.24 19.87
CA ARG A 98 2.77 -14.45 19.93
C ARG A 98 2.46 -14.99 18.54
N GLN A 99 2.11 -14.10 17.61
CA GLN A 99 1.84 -14.44 16.21
C GLN A 99 3.08 -15.08 15.54
N GLU A 100 4.27 -14.48 15.69
CA GLU A 100 5.55 -15.04 15.21
C GLU A 100 5.86 -16.42 15.83
N ALA A 101 5.42 -16.66 17.06
CA ALA A 101 5.59 -17.93 17.76
C ALA A 101 4.47 -18.95 17.45
N GLY A 102 3.51 -18.64 16.57
CA GLY A 102 2.36 -19.49 16.27
C GLY A 102 1.40 -19.65 17.45
N MET A 103 1.41 -18.72 18.41
CA MET A 103 0.56 -18.73 19.61
C MET A 103 -0.70 -17.92 19.35
N GLY A 104 -1.76 -18.22 20.13
CA GLY A 104 -2.98 -17.42 20.11
C GLY A 104 -2.72 -15.98 20.53
N THR A 105 -3.30 -15.04 19.79
CA THR A 105 -3.23 -13.59 20.00
C THR A 105 -4.45 -13.10 20.75
N GLU A 106 -4.40 -11.91 21.33
CA GLU A 106 -5.54 -11.31 22.06
C GLU A 106 -6.33 -10.35 21.17
N PHE A 107 -5.61 -9.55 20.37
CA PHE A 107 -6.20 -8.47 19.55
C PHE A 107 -5.94 -8.67 18.06
N LEU A 108 -4.74 -9.08 17.69
CA LEU A 108 -4.40 -9.27 16.27
C LEU A 108 -4.92 -10.64 15.79
N PRO A 109 -5.45 -10.74 14.57
CA PRO A 109 -5.82 -12.04 14.00
C PRO A 109 -4.57 -12.92 13.83
N ASN A 110 -4.73 -14.22 14.00
CA ASN A 110 -3.69 -15.20 13.71
C ASN A 110 -3.53 -15.41 12.19
N GLU A 111 -2.55 -16.21 11.78
CA GLU A 111 -2.24 -16.45 10.36
C GLU A 111 -3.40 -17.10 9.60
N ASP A 112 -4.11 -18.04 10.22
CA ASP A 112 -5.27 -18.72 9.61
C ASP A 112 -6.43 -17.74 9.39
N GLU A 113 -6.71 -16.87 10.37
CA GLU A 113 -7.73 -15.82 10.26
C GLU A 113 -7.36 -14.80 9.20
N LEU A 114 -6.09 -14.40 9.10
CA LEU A 114 -5.60 -13.52 8.03
C LEU A 114 -5.76 -14.17 6.66
N TYR A 115 -5.40 -15.44 6.54
CA TYR A 115 -5.57 -16.21 5.30
C TYR A 115 -7.04 -16.30 4.88
N ASP A 116 -7.93 -16.59 5.83
CA ASP A 116 -9.38 -16.68 5.56
C ASP A 116 -9.95 -15.33 5.11
N MET A 117 -9.55 -14.22 5.74
CA MET A 117 -9.92 -12.86 5.33
C MET A 117 -9.44 -12.57 3.91
N GLU A 118 -8.17 -12.86 3.62
CA GLU A 118 -7.57 -12.67 2.29
C GLU A 118 -8.35 -13.44 1.23
N LYS A 119 -8.57 -14.75 1.44
CA LYS A 119 -9.27 -15.62 0.48
C LYS A 119 -10.72 -15.21 0.28
N ALA A 120 -11.41 -14.83 1.35
CA ALA A 120 -12.79 -14.36 1.24
C ALA A 120 -12.87 -13.04 0.45
N GLY A 121 -11.99 -12.08 0.73
CA GLY A 121 -11.90 -10.82 -0.02
C GLY A 121 -11.54 -11.05 -1.48
N GLN A 122 -10.49 -11.86 -1.76
CA GLN A 122 -10.08 -12.23 -3.11
C GLN A 122 -11.25 -12.80 -3.92
N LYS A 123 -11.95 -13.78 -3.34
CA LYS A 123 -13.12 -14.40 -3.99
C LYS A 123 -14.19 -13.36 -4.31
N ALA A 124 -14.54 -12.51 -3.36
CA ALA A 124 -15.57 -11.49 -3.55
C ALA A 124 -15.21 -10.48 -4.65
N PHE A 125 -13.94 -10.04 -4.71
CA PHE A 125 -13.46 -9.16 -5.78
C PHE A 125 -13.52 -9.85 -7.15
N MET A 126 -13.09 -11.11 -7.23
CA MET A 126 -13.16 -11.88 -8.50
C MET A 126 -14.61 -12.09 -8.96
N ASP A 127 -15.52 -12.45 -8.06
CA ASP A 127 -16.96 -12.60 -8.35
C ASP A 127 -17.59 -11.27 -8.82
N ALA A 128 -17.05 -10.12 -8.36
CA ALA A 128 -17.45 -8.78 -8.78
C ALA A 128 -16.77 -8.28 -10.09
N GLY A 129 -15.97 -9.14 -10.74
CA GLY A 129 -15.34 -8.85 -12.04
C GLY A 129 -13.98 -8.17 -11.98
N TYR A 130 -13.36 -8.08 -10.80
CA TYR A 130 -11.97 -7.64 -10.66
C TYR A 130 -11.03 -8.81 -10.93
N ARG A 131 -9.82 -8.50 -11.40
CA ARG A 131 -8.72 -9.45 -11.56
C ARG A 131 -7.59 -9.05 -10.64
N GLN A 132 -7.07 -9.98 -9.88
CA GLN A 132 -5.82 -9.79 -9.16
C GLN A 132 -4.69 -9.81 -10.19
N TYR A 133 -3.83 -8.78 -10.21
CA TYR A 133 -2.70 -8.69 -11.14
C TYR A 133 -1.35 -8.64 -10.42
N GLU A 134 -1.36 -8.49 -9.10
CA GLU A 134 -0.23 -8.64 -8.18
C GLU A 134 -0.75 -8.95 -6.77
N THR A 135 0.13 -9.05 -5.76
CA THR A 135 -0.19 -9.60 -4.43
C THR A 135 -1.40 -8.96 -3.75
N SER A 136 -1.50 -7.63 -3.78
CA SER A 136 -2.51 -6.87 -3.01
C SER A 136 -3.48 -6.07 -3.88
N ASN A 137 -3.31 -6.10 -5.21
CA ASN A 137 -4.04 -5.20 -6.10
C ASN A 137 -4.96 -5.93 -7.07
N TYR A 138 -6.19 -5.43 -7.14
CA TYR A 138 -7.28 -5.94 -7.95
C TYR A 138 -7.79 -4.82 -8.87
N ALA A 139 -8.00 -5.12 -10.15
CA ALA A 139 -8.44 -4.14 -11.12
C ALA A 139 -9.51 -4.69 -12.07
N LYS A 140 -10.38 -3.81 -12.56
CA LYS A 140 -11.13 -4.07 -13.77
C LYS A 140 -10.17 -4.11 -14.96
N ARG A 141 -10.51 -4.84 -16.00
CA ARG A 141 -9.65 -5.00 -17.19
C ARG A 141 -9.23 -3.64 -17.75
N GLY A 142 -7.91 -3.43 -17.91
CA GLY A 142 -7.33 -2.19 -18.43
C GLY A 142 -7.21 -1.06 -17.39
N MET A 143 -7.53 -1.33 -16.13
CA MET A 143 -7.43 -0.38 -15.02
C MET A 143 -6.30 -0.73 -14.05
N GLU A 144 -5.42 -1.65 -14.43
CA GLU A 144 -4.24 -2.03 -13.66
C GLU A 144 -3.29 -0.83 -13.49
N CYS A 145 -2.61 -0.74 -12.35
CA CYS A 145 -1.66 0.33 -12.09
C CYS A 145 -0.33 0.06 -12.80
N ARG A 146 -0.03 0.81 -13.84
CA ARG A 146 1.23 0.67 -14.61
C ARG A 146 2.47 0.86 -13.73
N HIS A 147 2.39 1.73 -12.74
CA HIS A 147 3.47 1.96 -11.79
C HIS A 147 3.77 0.70 -10.96
N ASN A 148 2.73 0.04 -10.42
CA ASN A 148 2.89 -1.21 -9.68
C ASN A 148 3.44 -2.32 -10.59
N ILE A 149 2.90 -2.45 -11.81
CA ILE A 149 3.42 -3.41 -12.79
C ILE A 149 4.89 -3.14 -13.09
N GLY A 150 5.29 -1.86 -13.21
CA GLY A 150 6.68 -1.47 -13.43
C GLY A 150 7.62 -2.01 -12.34
N TYR A 151 7.22 -1.94 -11.07
CA TYR A 151 8.01 -2.54 -9.97
C TYR A 151 8.14 -4.06 -10.12
N TRP A 152 7.05 -4.75 -10.39
CA TRP A 152 7.06 -6.22 -10.54
C TRP A 152 7.82 -6.70 -11.77
N THR A 153 7.80 -5.91 -12.86
CA THR A 153 8.55 -6.22 -14.08
C THR A 153 9.98 -5.66 -14.07
N ARG A 154 10.40 -5.04 -12.96
CA ARG A 154 11.73 -4.43 -12.81
C ARG A 154 12.03 -3.36 -13.88
N ALA A 155 11.02 -2.57 -14.26
CA ALA A 155 11.26 -1.39 -15.08
C ALA A 155 12.13 -0.40 -14.31
N ASP A 156 13.06 0.25 -15.00
CA ASP A 156 13.90 1.28 -14.40
C ASP A 156 13.03 2.44 -13.88
N TYR A 157 13.33 2.91 -12.68
CA TYR A 157 12.68 4.08 -12.07
C TYR A 157 13.64 4.86 -11.21
N LEU A 158 13.40 6.17 -11.10
CA LEU A 158 14.16 7.09 -10.28
C LEU A 158 13.33 7.55 -9.09
N GLY A 159 13.81 7.29 -7.87
CA GLY A 159 13.23 7.76 -6.63
C GLY A 159 13.76 9.14 -6.26
N LEU A 160 12.86 10.08 -5.98
CA LEU A 160 13.20 11.45 -5.57
C LEU A 160 12.78 11.67 -4.11
N GLY A 161 13.64 12.29 -3.33
CA GLY A 161 13.42 12.61 -1.92
C GLY A 161 14.22 11.72 -0.98
N ILE A 162 14.08 12.03 0.33
CA ILE A 162 14.73 11.28 1.41
C ILE A 162 14.20 9.85 1.47
N GLY A 163 15.08 8.88 1.71
CA GLY A 163 14.72 7.47 1.82
C GLY A 163 14.14 6.84 0.54
N ALA A 164 14.05 7.60 -0.56
CA ALA A 164 13.50 7.08 -1.82
C ALA A 164 14.44 6.05 -2.45
N ALA A 165 13.87 4.97 -2.98
CA ALA A 165 14.60 3.97 -3.73
C ALA A 165 14.50 4.23 -5.23
N SER A 166 15.57 3.90 -5.96
CA SER A 166 15.62 3.85 -7.42
C SER A 166 16.00 2.44 -7.87
N LEU A 167 15.58 2.04 -9.05
CA LEU A 167 16.07 0.83 -9.71
C LEU A 167 16.54 1.23 -11.10
N ILE A 168 17.82 1.07 -11.38
CA ILE A 168 18.41 1.37 -12.68
C ILE A 168 19.34 0.24 -13.07
N SER A 169 19.11 -0.34 -14.24
CA SER A 169 19.92 -1.45 -14.77
C SER A 169 20.10 -2.60 -13.77
N ASN A 170 19.01 -2.99 -13.07
CA ASN A 170 19.00 -4.00 -12.01
C ASN A 170 19.84 -3.68 -10.77
N VAL A 171 20.23 -2.44 -10.57
CA VAL A 171 20.84 -1.98 -9.32
C VAL A 171 19.83 -1.13 -8.56
N ARG A 172 19.54 -1.51 -7.32
CA ARG A 172 18.70 -0.72 -6.42
C ARG A 172 19.56 0.25 -5.64
N TYR A 173 19.20 1.51 -5.69
CA TYR A 173 19.81 2.59 -4.92
C TYR A 173 18.82 3.12 -3.90
N THR A 174 19.30 3.50 -2.72
CA THR A 174 18.46 4.15 -1.71
C THR A 174 19.08 5.47 -1.28
N ASN A 175 18.32 6.54 -1.35
CA ASN A 175 18.73 7.86 -0.88
C ASN A 175 18.84 7.86 0.64
N THR A 176 19.66 8.80 1.17
CA THR A 176 19.71 9.01 2.62
C THR A 176 18.31 9.36 3.18
N SER A 177 18.02 8.91 4.39
CA SER A 177 16.81 9.29 5.14
C SER A 177 16.99 10.58 5.95
N ASP A 178 18.21 11.09 6.05
CA ASP A 178 18.52 12.35 6.72
C ASP A 178 18.27 13.53 5.77
N MET A 179 17.46 14.50 6.20
CA MET A 179 17.05 15.65 5.39
C MET A 179 18.22 16.59 5.10
N ASP A 180 19.03 16.88 6.10
CA ASP A 180 20.15 17.85 5.95
C ASP A 180 21.23 17.27 5.04
N GLU A 181 21.51 15.97 5.20
CA GLU A 181 22.42 15.25 4.32
C GLU A 181 21.88 15.21 2.88
N TYR A 182 20.59 14.91 2.69
CA TYR A 182 19.97 14.89 1.37
C TYR A 182 20.07 16.26 0.68
N LEU A 183 19.71 17.33 1.39
CA LEU A 183 19.79 18.70 0.85
C LEU A 183 21.22 19.12 0.55
N SER A 184 22.19 18.74 1.40
CA SER A 184 23.60 18.99 1.14
C SER A 184 24.09 18.31 -0.15
N ARG A 185 23.74 17.04 -0.33
CA ARG A 185 24.08 16.27 -1.54
C ARG A 185 23.40 16.83 -2.78
N CYS A 186 22.13 17.26 -2.69
CA CYS A 186 21.40 17.88 -3.80
C CYS A 186 22.06 19.17 -4.31
N ARG A 187 22.71 19.96 -3.45
CA ARG A 187 23.41 21.20 -3.86
C ARG A 187 24.57 20.94 -4.81
N HIS A 188 25.15 19.75 -4.78
CA HIS A 188 26.26 19.35 -5.65
C HIS A 188 25.84 18.67 -6.94
N ILE A 189 24.54 18.49 -7.20
CA ILE A 189 24.03 17.85 -8.44
C ILE A 189 24.47 18.65 -9.68
N HIS A 190 24.49 19.98 -9.60
CA HIS A 190 24.91 20.84 -10.71
C HIS A 190 26.38 20.65 -11.12
N ASP A 191 27.21 20.15 -10.21
CA ASP A 191 28.64 19.96 -10.46
C ASP A 191 28.97 18.67 -11.23
N VAL A 192 28.00 17.74 -11.34
CA VAL A 192 28.21 16.41 -11.94
C VAL A 192 27.54 16.21 -13.30
N GLY A 193 26.92 17.27 -13.86
CA GLY A 193 26.26 17.24 -15.16
C GLY A 193 25.04 16.34 -15.19
N ASP A 194 24.80 15.66 -16.32
CA ASP A 194 23.61 14.81 -16.52
C ASP A 194 23.63 13.48 -15.74
N ASP A 195 24.75 13.16 -15.07
CA ASP A 195 24.89 11.91 -14.33
C ASP A 195 24.49 12.06 -12.86
N ILE A 196 23.18 11.97 -12.60
CA ILE A 196 22.61 12.06 -11.26
C ILE A 196 23.17 11.01 -10.28
N PHE A 197 23.72 9.90 -10.79
CA PHE A 197 24.34 8.85 -9.97
C PHE A 197 25.70 9.27 -9.42
N LYS A 198 26.43 10.16 -10.10
CA LYS A 198 27.68 10.75 -9.60
C LYS A 198 27.43 11.75 -8.46
N ALA A 199 26.22 12.28 -8.31
CA ALA A 199 25.86 13.17 -7.23
C ALA A 199 25.89 12.50 -5.84
N ASN A 200 26.10 11.18 -5.80
CA ASN A 200 26.24 10.39 -4.57
C ASN A 200 25.10 10.62 -3.55
N LEU A 201 23.86 10.72 -4.07
CA LEU A 201 22.65 10.88 -3.26
C LEU A 201 22.33 9.62 -2.47
N HIS A 202 22.90 8.49 -2.88
CA HIS A 202 22.60 7.16 -2.38
C HIS A 202 23.47 6.80 -1.18
N VAL A 203 22.88 6.11 -0.21
CA VAL A 203 23.59 5.54 0.97
C VAL A 203 23.78 4.03 0.82
N SER A 204 23.05 3.38 -0.07
CA SER A 204 23.22 1.95 -0.39
C SER A 204 22.98 1.69 -1.87
N ALA A 205 23.63 0.66 -2.38
CA ALA A 205 23.41 0.13 -3.74
C ALA A 205 23.48 -1.39 -3.70
N ASP A 206 22.40 -2.07 -4.10
CA ASP A 206 22.28 -3.51 -4.12
C ASP A 206 22.05 -3.99 -5.55
N VAL A 207 22.87 -4.93 -6.02
CA VAL A 207 22.67 -5.60 -7.30
C VAL A 207 21.60 -6.67 -7.16
N ILE A 208 20.50 -6.52 -7.89
CA ILE A 208 19.41 -7.51 -7.89
C ILE A 208 19.69 -8.51 -9.01
N ASP A 209 20.17 -9.70 -8.64
CA ASP A 209 20.38 -10.78 -9.60
C ASP A 209 19.04 -11.43 -10.02
N LYS A 210 19.12 -12.28 -11.08
CA LYS A 210 17.93 -12.97 -11.61
C LYS A 210 17.41 -14.09 -10.69
N LYS A 211 18.09 -14.43 -9.61
CA LYS A 211 17.72 -15.53 -8.69
C LYS A 211 16.85 -15.09 -7.52
N GLY A 212 16.65 -13.81 -7.33
CA GLY A 212 15.75 -13.23 -6.31
C GLY A 212 14.31 -13.08 -6.79
N GLN A 213 13.76 -14.10 -7.45
CA GLN A 213 12.33 -14.23 -7.77
C GLN A 213 11.65 -15.14 -6.80
#